data_b0153e76806ee3f673a4699df35582eb
#
_entry.id   b0153e76806ee3f673a4699df35582eb
#
_cell.length_a   1.000
_cell.length_b   1.000
_cell.length_c   1.000
_cell.angle_alpha   90.00
_cell.angle_beta   90.00
_cell.angle_gamma   90.00
#
_symmetry.space_group_name_H-M   'P 1'
#
loop_
_entity.id
_entity.type
_entity.pdbx_description
1 polymer ?
#
loop_
_entity_poly.entity_id
_entity_poly.type
_entity_poly.pdbx_seq_one_letter_code
_entity_poly.pdbx_strand_id
1 'polypeptide(L)'
;MSQKEKIYEEVAEGKEICEKLCQKYPAELWAVRTEIVTVLGVKNKERPEKSTKLAVCIPIKGIHKSLMQLNNINTRYVIELYWSDWNKWNQAQKTALIFHELLHIDHEIGKTVKHDVEDFRLMVDKLGVDWFNDSKLPNLLDDKVEFDLSMRANVPEDGNMEVDTGDEIMDKKEEAVEEEGEEDEEGEDDKDDGELF
;
A
#
# COMPACT_ATOMS: atom_id res chain seq x y z
N MET A 1 -6.21 27.48 -10.51
CA MET A 1 -6.97 26.41 -11.19
C MET A 1 -7.36 25.39 -10.14
N SER A 2 -8.66 25.16 -9.92
CA SER A 2 -9.13 24.12 -9.00
C SER A 2 -8.69 22.76 -9.55
N GLN A 3 -7.90 22.00 -8.78
CA GLN A 3 -7.62 20.62 -9.12
C GLN A 3 -8.94 19.84 -9.06
N LYS A 4 -9.40 19.32 -10.18
CA LYS A 4 -10.56 18.43 -10.19
C LYS A 4 -10.24 17.23 -9.28
N GLU A 5 -11.16 16.92 -8.39
CA GLU A 5 -11.08 15.74 -7.53
C GLU A 5 -10.94 14.46 -8.35
N LYS A 6 -10.17 13.48 -7.85
CA LYS A 6 -10.04 12.16 -8.50
C LYS A 6 -11.34 11.38 -8.29
N ILE A 7 -11.85 10.77 -9.35
CA ILE A 7 -12.96 9.82 -9.29
C ILE A 7 -12.38 8.43 -9.41
N TYR A 8 -12.65 7.60 -8.41
CA TYR A 8 -12.15 6.24 -8.31
C TYR A 8 -13.23 5.23 -8.68
N GLU A 9 -12.80 4.13 -9.28
CA GLU A 9 -13.61 2.94 -9.50
C GLU A 9 -12.77 1.69 -9.24
N GLU A 10 -13.38 0.65 -8.70
CA GLU A 10 -12.70 -0.61 -8.47
C GLU A 10 -12.32 -1.29 -9.78
N VAL A 11 -11.09 -1.79 -9.85
CA VAL A 11 -10.57 -2.54 -11.00
C VAL A 11 -10.67 -4.03 -10.69
N ALA A 12 -11.83 -4.63 -10.98
CA ALA A 12 -12.11 -6.04 -10.67
C ALA A 12 -11.06 -6.99 -11.29
N GLU A 13 -10.64 -6.74 -12.54
CA GLU A 13 -9.55 -7.49 -13.18
C GLU A 13 -8.24 -7.41 -12.38
N GLY A 14 -7.91 -6.24 -11.82
CA GLY A 14 -6.71 -6.06 -10.98
C GLY A 14 -6.79 -6.89 -9.70
N LYS A 15 -7.96 -6.94 -9.07
CA LYS A 15 -8.21 -7.77 -7.90
C LYS A 15 -8.06 -9.27 -8.22
N GLU A 16 -8.62 -9.72 -9.33
CA GLU A 16 -8.48 -11.10 -9.80
C GLU A 16 -7.00 -11.47 -10.07
N ILE A 17 -6.23 -10.55 -10.65
CA ILE A 17 -4.78 -10.73 -10.86
C ILE A 17 -4.06 -10.86 -9.52
N CYS A 18 -4.37 -10.02 -8.51
CA CYS A 18 -3.79 -10.14 -7.16
C CYS A 18 -3.98 -11.55 -6.59
N GLU A 19 -5.21 -12.08 -6.66
CA GLU A 19 -5.54 -13.40 -6.12
C GLU A 19 -4.76 -14.51 -6.83
N LYS A 20 -4.71 -14.49 -8.15
CA LYS A 20 -3.97 -15.47 -8.96
C LYS A 20 -2.46 -15.40 -8.71
N LEU A 21 -1.89 -14.19 -8.60
CA LEU A 21 -0.47 -14.02 -8.31
C LEU A 21 -0.12 -14.54 -6.92
N CYS A 22 -0.91 -14.27 -5.90
CA CYS A 22 -0.68 -14.80 -4.55
C CYS A 22 -0.77 -16.33 -4.50
N GLN A 23 -1.64 -16.94 -5.30
CA GLN A 23 -1.71 -18.40 -5.42
C GLN A 23 -0.49 -18.99 -6.15
N LYS A 24 0.02 -18.30 -7.17
CA LYS A 24 1.14 -18.79 -7.99
C LYS A 24 2.51 -18.53 -7.36
N TYR A 25 2.65 -17.42 -6.63
CA TYR A 25 3.89 -16.94 -6.02
C TYR A 25 3.76 -16.76 -4.49
N PRO A 26 3.35 -17.81 -3.75
CA PRO A 26 3.08 -17.68 -2.32
C PRO A 26 4.33 -17.37 -1.49
N ALA A 27 5.51 -17.77 -1.96
CA ALA A 27 6.76 -17.49 -1.27
C ALA A 27 7.23 -16.04 -1.51
N GLU A 28 7.08 -15.53 -2.73
CA GLU A 28 7.41 -14.16 -3.09
C GLU A 28 6.44 -13.15 -2.47
N LEU A 29 5.17 -13.51 -2.37
CA LEU A 29 4.09 -12.67 -1.87
C LEU A 29 3.58 -13.11 -0.49
N TRP A 30 4.45 -13.73 0.31
CA TRP A 30 4.10 -14.32 1.61
C TRP A 30 3.43 -13.35 2.59
N ALA A 31 3.77 -12.05 2.53
CA ALA A 31 3.18 -11.01 3.37
C ALA A 31 1.80 -10.53 2.89
N VAL A 32 1.37 -10.97 1.69
CA VAL A 32 0.17 -10.43 1.04
C VAL A 32 -1.06 -11.24 1.42
N ARG A 33 -2.07 -10.54 1.92
CA ARG A 33 -3.42 -11.06 2.10
C ARG A 33 -4.34 -10.37 1.11
N THR A 34 -4.90 -11.11 0.18
CA THR A 34 -5.69 -10.51 -0.90
C THR A 34 -6.96 -9.84 -0.40
N GLU A 35 -7.56 -10.32 0.69
CA GLU A 35 -8.78 -9.77 1.29
C GLU A 35 -8.60 -8.35 1.86
N ILE A 36 -7.34 -7.91 2.12
CA ILE A 36 -7.07 -6.56 2.61
C ILE A 36 -6.53 -5.62 1.53
N VAL A 37 -6.46 -6.07 0.27
CA VAL A 37 -5.99 -5.29 -0.89
C VAL A 37 -7.16 -4.93 -1.79
N THR A 38 -7.26 -3.66 -2.15
CA THR A 38 -8.22 -3.16 -3.15
C THR A 38 -7.46 -2.48 -4.29
N VAL A 39 -7.86 -2.75 -5.53
CA VAL A 39 -7.28 -2.09 -6.71
C VAL A 39 -8.25 -1.02 -7.21
N LEU A 40 -7.80 0.22 -7.27
CA LEU A 40 -8.61 1.38 -7.68
C LEU A 40 -8.01 2.05 -8.91
N GLY A 41 -8.85 2.31 -9.91
CA GLY A 41 -8.51 3.07 -11.09
C GLY A 41 -9.03 4.51 -11.03
N VAL A 42 -8.16 5.49 -11.31
CA VAL A 42 -8.56 6.89 -11.47
C VAL A 42 -9.16 7.08 -12.86
N LYS A 43 -10.46 7.42 -12.92
CA LYS A 43 -11.21 7.50 -14.19
C LYS A 43 -11.12 8.84 -14.90
N ASN A 44 -11.10 9.92 -14.16
CA ASN A 44 -11.29 11.26 -14.68
C ASN A 44 -9.99 12.06 -14.85
N LYS A 45 -8.85 11.40 -14.67
CA LYS A 45 -7.52 12.00 -14.86
C LYS A 45 -6.60 11.00 -15.55
N GLU A 46 -5.76 11.55 -16.41
CA GLU A 46 -4.64 10.83 -16.97
C GLU A 46 -3.43 10.91 -16.02
N ARG A 47 -2.53 9.97 -16.13
CA ARG A 47 -1.26 10.01 -15.43
C ARG A 47 -0.48 11.24 -15.90
N PRO A 48 0.10 12.06 -15.00
CA PRO A 48 0.92 13.18 -15.39
C PRO A 48 2.09 12.75 -16.30
N GLU A 49 2.32 13.42 -17.42
CA GLU A 49 3.38 13.07 -18.39
C GLU A 49 4.77 12.90 -17.76
N LYS A 50 5.05 13.69 -16.72
CA LYS A 50 6.32 13.64 -15.98
C LYS A 50 6.38 12.54 -14.91
N SER A 51 5.28 11.81 -14.68
CA SER A 51 5.26 10.75 -13.68
C SER A 51 5.83 9.47 -14.25
N THR A 52 6.87 8.96 -13.63
CA THR A 52 7.43 7.64 -13.89
C THR A 52 6.65 6.52 -13.19
N LYS A 53 5.79 6.89 -12.20
CA LYS A 53 5.01 5.92 -11.42
C LYS A 53 3.81 5.46 -12.25
N LEU A 54 3.75 4.17 -12.52
CA LEU A 54 2.67 3.52 -13.27
C LEU A 54 1.48 3.21 -12.35
N ALA A 55 1.76 2.79 -11.13
CA ALA A 55 0.80 2.58 -10.05
C ALA A 55 1.44 2.99 -8.71
N VAL A 56 0.70 2.87 -7.62
CA VAL A 56 1.19 3.13 -6.26
C VAL A 56 0.45 2.25 -5.25
N CYS A 57 1.19 1.52 -4.43
CA CYS A 57 0.66 0.82 -3.27
C CYS A 57 0.57 1.77 -2.07
N ILE A 58 -0.64 2.07 -1.62
CA ILE A 58 -0.94 3.03 -0.56
C ILE A 58 -1.46 2.30 0.68
N PRO A 59 -0.76 2.32 1.83
CA PRO A 59 -1.27 1.77 3.07
C PRO A 59 -2.33 2.69 3.68
N ILE A 60 -3.44 2.13 4.13
CA ILE A 60 -4.51 2.86 4.82
C ILE A 60 -4.14 3.04 6.29
N LYS A 61 -4.02 4.31 6.73
CA LYS A 61 -3.56 4.68 8.08
C LYS A 61 -4.50 5.67 8.77
N GLY A 62 -4.27 5.81 10.08
CA GLY A 62 -4.93 6.84 10.89
C GLY A 62 -6.45 6.79 10.79
N ILE A 63 -7.08 7.96 10.69
CA ILE A 63 -8.54 8.10 10.67
C ILE A 63 -9.21 7.29 9.54
N HIS A 64 -8.55 7.15 8.38
CA HIS A 64 -9.09 6.36 7.27
C HIS A 64 -9.21 4.89 7.64
N LYS A 65 -8.22 4.31 8.34
CA LYS A 65 -8.28 2.94 8.87
C LYS A 65 -9.48 2.80 9.80
N SER A 66 -9.65 3.72 10.75
CA SER A 66 -10.76 3.68 11.71
C SER A 66 -12.13 3.79 11.02
N LEU A 67 -12.26 4.69 10.05
CA LEU A 67 -13.51 4.85 9.28
C LEU A 67 -13.85 3.57 8.48
N MET A 68 -12.86 2.92 7.88
CA MET A 68 -13.08 1.66 7.16
C MET A 68 -13.53 0.55 8.12
N GLN A 69 -12.89 0.43 9.29
CA GLN A 69 -13.28 -0.54 10.32
C GLN A 69 -14.72 -0.33 10.82
N LEU A 70 -15.12 0.92 11.09
CA LEU A 70 -16.48 1.25 11.49
C LEU A 70 -17.53 0.87 10.42
N ASN A 71 -17.16 0.84 9.17
CA ASN A 71 -18.01 0.44 8.06
C ASN A 71 -17.82 -1.03 7.64
N ASN A 72 -17.13 -1.84 8.43
CA ASN A 72 -16.81 -3.26 8.13
C ASN A 72 -16.06 -3.45 6.81
N ILE A 73 -15.24 -2.48 6.40
CA ILE A 73 -14.39 -2.56 5.21
C ILE A 73 -13.00 -3.01 5.65
N ASN A 74 -12.57 -4.18 5.18
CA ASN A 74 -11.29 -4.77 5.59
C ASN A 74 -10.09 -4.31 4.77
N THR A 75 -10.21 -3.31 3.90
CA THR A 75 -9.10 -2.79 3.09
C THR A 75 -8.03 -2.15 3.98
N ARG A 76 -6.78 -2.57 3.78
CA ARG A 76 -5.58 -2.02 4.44
C ARG A 76 -4.60 -1.41 3.45
N TYR A 77 -4.65 -1.87 2.19
CA TYR A 77 -3.83 -1.37 1.10
C TYR A 77 -4.69 -1.07 -0.12
N VAL A 78 -4.37 0.02 -0.77
CA VAL A 78 -4.97 0.40 -2.06
C VAL A 78 -3.87 0.44 -3.10
N ILE A 79 -4.02 -0.30 -4.18
CA ILE A 79 -3.21 -0.15 -5.39
C ILE A 79 -3.95 0.86 -6.27
N GLU A 80 -3.42 2.08 -6.36
CA GLU A 80 -3.95 3.13 -7.22
C GLU A 80 -3.27 3.09 -8.59
N LEU A 81 -4.05 3.07 -9.66
CA LEU A 81 -3.56 3.15 -11.03
C LEU A 81 -4.43 4.10 -11.87
N TYR A 82 -3.97 4.47 -13.07
CA TYR A 82 -4.76 5.28 -14.01
C TYR A 82 -5.51 4.38 -14.98
N TRP A 83 -6.84 4.55 -15.03
CA TRP A 83 -7.71 3.73 -15.88
C TRP A 83 -7.36 3.81 -17.35
N SER A 84 -6.98 5.01 -17.84
CA SER A 84 -6.56 5.23 -19.22
C SER A 84 -5.31 4.42 -19.60
N ASP A 85 -4.37 4.26 -18.68
CA ASP A 85 -3.17 3.45 -18.89
C ASP A 85 -3.49 1.97 -18.80
N TRP A 86 -4.22 1.55 -17.75
CA TRP A 86 -4.64 0.17 -17.55
C TRP A 86 -5.29 -0.45 -18.80
N ASN A 87 -6.17 0.30 -19.46
CA ASN A 87 -6.87 -0.17 -20.66
C ASN A 87 -5.96 -0.33 -21.89
N LYS A 88 -4.79 0.30 -21.90
CA LYS A 88 -3.81 0.18 -22.99
C LYS A 88 -2.84 -0.98 -22.81
N TRP A 89 -2.64 -1.44 -21.56
CA TRP A 89 -1.66 -2.45 -21.23
C TRP A 89 -2.13 -3.86 -21.61
N ASN A 90 -1.17 -4.66 -22.05
CA ASN A 90 -1.39 -6.09 -22.28
C ASN A 90 -1.38 -6.87 -20.96
N GLN A 91 -1.76 -8.14 -21.00
CA GLN A 91 -1.86 -8.96 -19.80
C GLN A 91 -0.52 -9.14 -19.09
N ALA A 92 0.58 -9.28 -19.81
CA ALA A 92 1.92 -9.39 -19.20
C ALA A 92 2.29 -8.13 -18.41
N GLN A 93 2.03 -6.94 -18.97
CA GLN A 93 2.26 -5.66 -18.29
C GLN A 93 1.39 -5.51 -17.04
N LYS A 94 0.11 -5.86 -17.14
CA LYS A 94 -0.84 -5.82 -16.01
C LYS A 94 -0.40 -6.73 -14.87
N THR A 95 -0.02 -7.99 -15.19
CA THR A 95 0.40 -8.96 -14.17
C THR A 95 1.71 -8.56 -13.52
N ALA A 96 2.70 -8.10 -14.30
CA ALA A 96 3.98 -7.64 -13.74
C ALA A 96 3.82 -6.39 -12.87
N LEU A 97 2.96 -5.44 -13.27
CA LEU A 97 2.70 -4.24 -12.48
C LEU A 97 2.00 -4.57 -11.15
N ILE A 98 0.96 -5.39 -11.17
CA ILE A 98 0.29 -5.81 -9.93
C ILE A 98 1.26 -6.59 -9.03
N PHE A 99 2.09 -7.47 -9.58
CA PHE A 99 3.12 -8.17 -8.82
C PHE A 99 4.10 -7.20 -8.15
N HIS A 100 4.57 -6.19 -8.88
CA HIS A 100 5.41 -5.12 -8.36
C HIS A 100 4.75 -4.39 -7.16
N GLU A 101 3.49 -3.96 -7.31
CA GLU A 101 2.78 -3.26 -6.24
C GLU A 101 2.52 -4.15 -5.02
N LEU A 102 2.31 -5.46 -5.23
CA LEU A 102 2.16 -6.40 -4.12
C LEU A 102 3.46 -6.63 -3.35
N LEU A 103 4.63 -6.53 -3.99
CA LEU A 103 5.93 -6.60 -3.32
C LEU A 103 6.16 -5.43 -2.34
N HIS A 104 5.45 -4.31 -2.52
CA HIS A 104 5.47 -3.21 -1.56
C HIS A 104 4.76 -3.53 -0.24
N ILE A 105 3.94 -4.58 -0.15
CA ILE A 105 3.21 -4.91 1.08
C ILE A 105 4.18 -5.55 2.07
N ASP A 106 4.26 -4.94 3.27
CA ASP A 106 5.05 -5.44 4.39
C ASP A 106 4.26 -6.47 5.20
N HIS A 107 4.96 -7.35 5.93
CA HIS A 107 4.36 -8.26 6.90
C HIS A 107 3.68 -7.51 8.05
N GLU A 108 4.19 -6.33 8.41
CA GLU A 108 3.52 -5.44 9.36
C GLU A 108 2.42 -4.66 8.65
N ILE A 109 1.16 -4.95 8.98
CA ILE A 109 0.00 -4.30 8.36
C ILE A 109 0.08 -2.77 8.49
N GLY A 110 -0.07 -2.10 7.34
CA GLY A 110 -0.01 -0.64 7.24
C GLY A 110 1.38 -0.07 6.99
N LYS A 111 2.41 -0.92 6.83
CA LYS A 111 3.73 -0.53 6.33
C LYS A 111 3.92 -0.92 4.87
N THR A 112 4.91 -0.32 4.22
CA THR A 112 5.30 -0.65 2.85
C THR A 112 6.80 -0.86 2.78
N VAL A 113 7.22 -1.86 2.02
CA VAL A 113 8.61 -2.11 1.63
C VAL A 113 8.99 -1.13 0.54
N LYS A 114 10.19 -0.57 0.60
CA LYS A 114 10.75 0.27 -0.45
C LYS A 114 11.53 -0.59 -1.45
N HIS A 115 11.73 -0.06 -2.65
CA HIS A 115 12.67 -0.63 -3.60
C HIS A 115 14.08 -0.74 -2.98
N ASP A 116 14.77 -1.82 -3.26
CA ASP A 116 16.15 -2.06 -2.79
C ASP A 116 17.21 -1.54 -3.77
N VAL A 117 16.77 -1.23 -5.00
CA VAL A 117 17.55 -0.52 -6.03
C VAL A 117 16.64 0.55 -6.67
N GLU A 118 16.64 0.78 -7.98
CA GLU A 118 15.64 1.63 -8.66
C GLU A 118 14.28 0.95 -8.74
N ASP A 119 14.24 -0.39 -8.55
CA ASP A 119 13.07 -1.26 -8.52
C ASP A 119 13.30 -2.40 -7.50
N PHE A 120 12.44 -3.41 -7.42
CA PHE A 120 12.74 -4.63 -6.67
C PHE A 120 13.78 -5.47 -7.41
N ARG A 121 14.91 -5.76 -6.73
CA ARG A 121 16.03 -6.53 -7.32
C ARG A 121 15.56 -7.87 -7.87
N LEU A 122 14.68 -8.55 -7.18
CA LEU A 122 14.04 -9.79 -7.59
C LEU A 122 13.34 -9.68 -8.96
N MET A 123 12.67 -8.55 -9.24
CA MET A 123 12.06 -8.30 -10.55
C MET A 123 13.09 -7.95 -11.61
N VAL A 124 14.03 -7.06 -11.26
CA VAL A 124 15.09 -6.62 -12.20
C VAL A 124 15.93 -7.81 -12.68
N ASP A 125 16.25 -8.77 -11.80
CA ASP A 125 17.01 -9.99 -12.17
C ASP A 125 16.29 -10.83 -13.23
N LYS A 126 14.98 -10.95 -13.17
CA LYS A 126 14.20 -11.82 -14.07
C LYS A 126 13.59 -11.09 -15.26
N LEU A 127 13.17 -9.86 -15.06
CA LEU A 127 12.42 -9.11 -16.06
C LEU A 127 13.24 -7.98 -16.70
N GLY A 128 14.40 -7.63 -16.13
CA GLY A 128 15.23 -6.50 -16.56
C GLY A 128 14.82 -5.16 -15.94
N VAL A 129 15.68 -4.14 -16.06
CA VAL A 129 15.44 -2.80 -15.48
C VAL A 129 14.24 -2.11 -16.12
N ASP A 130 14.11 -2.25 -17.45
CA ASP A 130 13.05 -1.64 -18.26
C ASP A 130 11.88 -2.61 -18.55
N TRP A 131 11.63 -3.53 -17.62
CA TRP A 131 10.70 -4.65 -17.81
C TRP A 131 9.34 -4.22 -18.37
N PHE A 132 8.80 -3.07 -17.98
CA PHE A 132 7.49 -2.62 -18.42
C PHE A 132 7.46 -2.26 -19.91
N ASN A 133 8.58 -1.85 -20.50
CA ASN A 133 8.71 -1.49 -21.90
C ASN A 133 9.16 -2.67 -22.77
N ASP A 134 9.48 -3.84 -22.19
CA ASP A 134 9.90 -5.01 -22.94
C ASP A 134 8.71 -5.64 -23.68
N SER A 135 8.83 -5.73 -25.00
CA SER A 135 7.83 -6.39 -25.86
C SER A 135 7.73 -7.91 -25.66
N LYS A 136 8.74 -8.50 -25.01
CA LYS A 136 8.84 -9.94 -24.69
C LYS A 136 8.60 -10.23 -23.22
N LEU A 137 8.05 -9.26 -22.48
CA LEU A 137 7.73 -9.45 -21.08
C LEU A 137 6.89 -10.71 -20.88
N PRO A 138 7.31 -11.66 -20.01
CA PRO A 138 6.52 -12.85 -19.72
C PRO A 138 5.24 -12.48 -18.97
N ASN A 139 4.16 -13.19 -19.28
CA ASN A 139 2.95 -13.10 -18.47
C ASN A 139 3.14 -13.93 -17.20
N LEU A 140 3.27 -13.30 -16.06
CA LEU A 140 3.52 -13.97 -14.78
C LEU A 140 2.44 -14.98 -14.39
N LEU A 141 1.23 -14.91 -14.94
CA LEU A 141 0.19 -15.89 -14.69
C LEU A 141 0.32 -17.15 -15.56
N ASP A 142 0.75 -17.00 -16.80
CA ASP A 142 0.79 -18.09 -17.79
C ASP A 142 2.19 -18.70 -17.88
N ASP A 143 3.24 -17.87 -17.86
CA ASP A 143 4.62 -18.30 -18.03
C ASP A 143 5.23 -18.79 -16.71
N LYS A 144 6.17 -19.74 -16.81
CA LYS A 144 6.94 -20.19 -15.65
C LYS A 144 8.10 -19.23 -15.43
N VAL A 145 7.95 -18.34 -14.44
CA VAL A 145 9.00 -17.45 -13.97
C VAL A 145 9.41 -17.87 -12.56
N GLU A 146 10.69 -18.16 -12.34
CA GLU A 146 11.24 -18.51 -11.03
C GLU A 146 12.07 -17.34 -10.50
N PHE A 147 11.66 -16.78 -9.38
CA PHE A 147 12.37 -15.69 -8.73
C PHE A 147 13.38 -16.20 -7.69
N ASP A 148 14.49 -15.49 -7.53
CA ASP A 148 15.45 -15.77 -6.47
C ASP A 148 15.02 -15.05 -5.17
N LEU A 149 14.47 -15.80 -4.23
CA LEU A 149 13.97 -15.26 -2.97
C LEU A 149 15.08 -14.66 -2.10
N SER A 150 16.34 -15.03 -2.28
CA SER A 150 17.45 -14.41 -1.56
C SER A 150 17.62 -12.93 -1.90
N MET A 151 17.04 -12.49 -3.02
CA MET A 151 17.04 -11.10 -3.46
C MET A 151 15.88 -10.28 -2.91
N ARG A 152 14.96 -10.89 -2.15
CA ARG A 152 13.84 -10.18 -1.56
C ARG A 152 14.24 -9.56 -0.22
N ALA A 153 14.03 -8.25 -0.07
CA ALA A 153 14.15 -7.59 1.22
C ALA A 153 13.09 -8.13 2.22
N ASN A 154 13.47 -8.26 3.49
CA ASN A 154 12.57 -8.59 4.61
C ASN A 154 11.94 -10.01 4.61
N VAL A 155 12.55 -10.99 3.96
CA VAL A 155 12.19 -12.40 4.22
C VAL A 155 12.76 -12.78 5.59
N PRO A 156 11.95 -13.28 6.53
CA PRO A 156 12.45 -13.74 7.83
C PRO A 156 13.50 -14.86 7.66
N GLU A 157 14.67 -14.69 8.26
CA GLU A 157 15.78 -15.66 8.16
C GLU A 157 15.44 -17.03 8.78
N ASP A 158 14.47 -17.07 9.68
CA ASP A 158 14.03 -18.27 10.40
C ASP A 158 12.96 -19.08 9.66
N GLY A 159 12.53 -18.63 8.48
CA GLY A 159 11.49 -19.30 7.69
C GLY A 159 10.10 -19.25 8.32
N ASN A 160 9.93 -18.51 9.43
CA ASN A 160 8.65 -18.33 10.08
C ASN A 160 7.88 -17.21 9.37
N MET A 161 7.00 -17.59 8.45
CA MET A 161 6.17 -16.68 7.64
C MET A 161 4.87 -16.29 8.38
N GLU A 162 4.95 -15.97 9.67
CA GLU A 162 3.78 -15.48 10.40
C GLU A 162 3.47 -14.04 9.98
N VAL A 163 2.32 -13.87 9.37
CA VAL A 163 1.80 -12.54 9.02
C VAL A 163 1.11 -11.97 10.24
N ASP A 164 1.56 -10.82 10.72
CA ASP A 164 0.87 -10.08 11.79
C ASP A 164 -0.59 -9.81 11.37
N THR A 165 -1.53 -10.41 12.08
CA THR A 165 -2.95 -10.29 11.76
C THR A 165 -3.52 -8.94 12.16
N GLY A 166 -2.78 -8.17 12.96
CA GLY A 166 -3.21 -6.85 13.42
C GLY A 166 -4.34 -6.87 14.45
N ASP A 167 -4.81 -8.06 14.83
CA ASP A 167 -5.93 -8.19 15.78
C ASP A 167 -5.49 -8.12 17.25
N GLU A 168 -4.18 -8.32 17.53
CA GLU A 168 -3.66 -8.29 18.91
C GLU A 168 -3.31 -6.89 19.44
N ILE A 169 -3.41 -5.83 18.61
CA ILE A 169 -3.00 -4.47 19.03
C ILE A 169 -4.12 -3.73 19.79
N MET A 170 -5.33 -4.26 19.84
CA MET A 170 -6.45 -3.57 20.52
C MET A 170 -6.47 -3.76 22.05
N ASP A 171 -5.87 -4.84 22.59
CA ASP A 171 -5.97 -5.14 24.03
C ASP A 171 -4.85 -4.53 24.91
N LYS A 172 -3.80 -3.93 24.32
CA LYS A 172 -2.67 -3.38 25.10
C LYS A 172 -2.64 -1.87 25.27
N LYS A 173 -3.63 -1.12 24.78
CA LYS A 173 -3.67 0.35 24.89
C LYS A 173 -4.75 0.92 25.82
N GLU A 174 -5.56 0.10 26.46
CA GLU A 174 -6.55 0.60 27.45
C GLU A 174 -6.04 0.67 28.90
N GLU A 175 -4.84 0.14 29.21
CA GLU A 175 -4.33 0.19 30.60
C GLU A 175 -3.34 1.32 30.91
N ALA A 176 -3.12 2.28 30.03
CA ALA A 176 -2.13 3.33 30.22
C ALA A 176 -2.68 4.78 30.16
N VAL A 177 -3.94 4.99 30.51
CA VAL A 177 -4.50 6.35 30.69
C VAL A 177 -5.38 6.39 31.95
N GLU A 178 -4.79 6.08 33.09
CA GLU A 178 -5.25 6.55 34.41
C GLU A 178 -3.99 6.75 35.23
N GLU A 179 -3.52 7.99 35.33
CA GLU A 179 -2.77 8.63 36.40
C GLU A 179 -1.87 9.72 35.84
N GLU A 180 -2.38 10.92 35.88
CA GLU A 180 -1.67 12.20 36.08
C GLU A 180 -2.76 13.23 35.93
N GLY A 181 -3.32 13.81 36.96
CA GLY A 181 -2.68 14.47 38.08
C GLY A 181 -3.30 15.85 38.08
N GLU A 182 -4.29 16.03 38.99
CA GLU A 182 -4.76 17.37 39.37
C GLU A 182 -3.55 18.12 39.92
N GLU A 183 -3.19 19.24 39.34
CA GLU A 183 -2.50 20.32 40.01
C GLU A 183 -3.24 21.62 39.77
N ASP A 184 -3.91 22.03 40.85
CA ASP A 184 -4.42 23.36 41.08
C ASP A 184 -3.30 24.41 40.96
N GLU A 185 -3.55 25.46 40.22
CA GLU A 185 -2.95 26.73 40.50
C GLU A 185 -4.02 27.82 40.51
N GLU A 186 -4.30 28.19 41.75
CA GLU A 186 -4.95 29.44 42.12
C GLU A 186 -4.04 30.63 41.92
N GLY A 187 -4.64 31.78 41.64
CA GLY A 187 -4.13 33.12 41.98
C GLY A 187 -3.44 33.79 40.78
N GLU A 188 -3.64 35.00 40.51
CA GLU A 188 -3.99 36.18 41.28
C GLU A 188 -4.46 37.30 40.34
N ASP A 189 -5.37 38.10 40.89
CA ASP A 189 -5.72 39.45 40.48
C ASP A 189 -4.50 40.34 40.14
N ASP A 190 -4.66 41.22 39.16
CA ASP A 190 -4.50 42.66 39.34
C ASP A 190 -4.83 43.42 38.05
N LYS A 191 -5.84 44.25 38.14
CA LYS A 191 -5.90 45.72 38.03
C LYS A 191 -5.02 46.30 36.90
N ASP A 192 -5.54 47.08 36.08
CA ASP A 192 -6.13 48.40 36.19
C ASP A 192 -5.66 49.27 34.99
N ASP A 193 -6.56 50.16 34.62
CA ASP A 193 -6.34 51.46 33.99
C ASP A 193 -5.87 51.53 32.51
N GLY A 194 -6.78 52.01 31.72
CA GLY A 194 -6.78 53.44 31.47
C GLY A 194 -6.56 53.83 30.01
N GLU A 195 -7.56 54.53 29.52
CA GLU A 195 -7.55 55.67 28.60
C GLU A 195 -7.17 55.50 27.13
N LEU A 196 -8.16 55.73 26.33
CA LEU A 196 -8.36 56.89 25.44
C LEU A 196 -7.24 57.21 24.41
N PHE A 197 -7.52 56.91 23.17
CA PHE A 197 -7.73 57.90 22.08
C PHE A 197 -8.19 57.19 20.84
#